data_c8d7e994854e3aa791257ef20b28d877
#
_entry.id   c8d7e994854e3aa791257ef20b28d877
#
_cell.length_a   1.000
_cell.length_b   1.000
_cell.length_c   1.000
_cell.angle_alpha   90.00
_cell.angle_beta   90.00
_cell.angle_gamma   90.00
#
_symmetry.space_group_name_H-M   'P 1'
#
loop_
_entity.id
_entity.type
_entity.pdbx_description
1 polymer ?
#
loop_
_entity_poly.entity_id
_entity_poly.type
_entity_poly.pdbx_seq_one_letter_code
_entity_poly.pdbx_strand_id
1 'polypeptide(L)'
;MTHLPTTGISRRSLLKSSAGAALGTLAAPSLVRAQTSEIVIGCAGSHTAWMEEIVVPYMKETIGADILFEGTKSSVNLEKMSSNKDAPYLSVVQMDDPVMIQAVEADLRVPITADAVPNMTDLRADAVHMDGMWCNYVQPWAGVAYNSDLVDGVPSWEALWDPASAGQVIIPSLQNTEGMWTLFMAAMLGTGKPFAEAQYEVDAAFAKLEELKPNLLSVYTTMSQAFNLLEQGEISMLAGNFSSYTLPRKAEGVPVDLAAPGEGIFAMPSGICLVKGGPNPELAQAYVNEMLGPNMQAAIADFASSVPANTTVTAGAVIPDGVPIYSPDWAFVAANRREWIERFDKLMAL
;
A
#
# COMPACT_ATOMS: atom_id res chain seq x y z
N MET A 1 -57.73 -12.32 70.73
CA MET A 1 -57.77 -13.47 69.82
C MET A 1 -58.89 -13.21 68.83
N THR A 2 -58.57 -12.68 67.64
CA THR A 2 -59.55 -12.38 66.62
C THR A 2 -58.97 -12.93 65.29
N HIS A 3 -59.69 -13.97 64.83
CA HIS A 3 -59.42 -14.64 63.55
C HIS A 3 -59.79 -13.74 62.36
N LEU A 4 -58.87 -13.60 61.42
CA LEU A 4 -59.15 -13.03 60.07
C LEU A 4 -59.40 -14.18 59.09
N PRO A 5 -60.43 -14.07 58.22
CA PRO A 5 -60.69 -15.09 57.24
C PRO A 5 -59.85 -14.86 55.97
N THR A 6 -59.22 -15.96 55.52
CA THR A 6 -58.58 -16.01 54.21
C THR A 6 -59.57 -16.29 53.11
N THR A 7 -59.83 -15.32 52.23
CA THR A 7 -60.64 -15.55 50.99
C THR A 7 -59.75 -16.00 49.87
N GLY A 8 -59.85 -17.31 49.54
CA GLY A 8 -59.19 -17.87 48.40
C GLY A 8 -59.86 -17.44 47.08
N ILE A 9 -59.11 -16.87 46.19
CA ILE A 9 -59.54 -16.52 44.82
C ILE A 9 -59.51 -17.79 43.96
N SER A 10 -60.72 -18.21 43.51
CA SER A 10 -60.89 -19.40 42.67
C SER A 10 -60.38 -19.14 41.25
N ARG A 11 -59.68 -20.15 40.71
CA ARG A 11 -59.10 -20.15 39.32
C ARG A 11 -60.16 -19.98 38.22
N ARG A 12 -61.49 -20.04 38.54
CA ARG A 12 -62.59 -19.87 37.59
C ARG A 12 -63.05 -18.40 37.38
N SER A 13 -62.65 -17.48 38.23
CA SER A 13 -62.91 -16.02 38.04
C SER A 13 -61.97 -15.29 37.15
N LEU A 14 -60.84 -15.90 36.79
CA LEU A 14 -59.81 -15.30 35.93
C LEU A 14 -60.06 -15.51 34.42
N LEU A 15 -61.09 -16.30 34.04
CA LEU A 15 -61.36 -16.64 32.64
C LEU A 15 -62.55 -15.91 32.02
N LYS A 16 -63.13 -14.95 32.69
CA LYS A 16 -64.31 -14.19 32.18
C LYS A 16 -64.12 -12.72 31.95
N SER A 17 -62.87 -12.19 31.97
CA SER A 17 -62.61 -10.75 31.75
C SER A 17 -61.66 -10.48 30.59
N SER A 18 -61.58 -11.33 29.56
CA SER A 18 -60.76 -11.12 28.38
C SER A 18 -61.56 -11.14 27.08
N ALA A 19 -62.59 -10.29 27.00
CA ALA A 19 -63.25 -9.99 25.73
C ALA A 19 -63.45 -8.47 25.66
N GLY A 20 -62.44 -7.73 25.35
CA GLY A 20 -62.45 -6.28 25.15
C GLY A 20 -61.20 -5.82 24.45
N ALA A 21 -61.30 -5.61 23.13
CA ALA A 21 -60.37 -5.13 22.19
C ALA A 21 -59.24 -4.21 22.74
N ALA A 22 -58.02 -4.60 22.44
CA ALA A 22 -56.95 -3.66 22.18
C ALA A 22 -56.14 -4.22 21.02
N LEU A 23 -56.37 -3.70 19.82
CA LEU A 23 -55.41 -3.66 18.74
C LEU A 23 -54.22 -2.79 19.19
N GLY A 24 -53.42 -3.34 20.11
CA GLY A 24 -52.08 -2.82 20.41
C GLY A 24 -51.16 -3.34 19.32
N THR A 25 -50.82 -2.48 18.40
CA THR A 25 -49.64 -2.69 17.55
C THR A 25 -48.49 -3.10 18.45
N LEU A 26 -48.15 -4.40 18.39
CA LEU A 26 -46.87 -4.89 18.85
C LEU A 26 -45.80 -4.20 17.95
N ALA A 27 -45.36 -3.01 18.36
CA ALA A 27 -44.06 -2.50 17.93
C ALA A 27 -43.05 -3.57 18.41
N ALA A 28 -42.73 -4.51 17.51
CA ALA A 28 -41.54 -5.30 17.70
C ALA A 28 -40.41 -4.31 17.95
N PRO A 29 -39.61 -4.44 19.02
CA PRO A 29 -38.42 -3.63 19.12
C PRO A 29 -37.65 -3.95 17.84
N SER A 30 -37.55 -2.95 16.95
CA SER A 30 -36.54 -2.98 15.90
C SER A 30 -35.26 -3.18 16.68
N LEU A 31 -34.66 -4.36 16.55
CA LEU A 31 -33.26 -4.56 16.88
C LEU A 31 -32.53 -3.58 15.97
N VAL A 32 -32.35 -2.37 16.46
CA VAL A 32 -31.31 -1.47 15.96
C VAL A 32 -30.04 -2.28 16.20
N ARG A 33 -29.64 -3.04 15.18
CA ARG A 33 -28.31 -3.63 15.13
C ARG A 33 -27.40 -2.45 15.30
N ALA A 34 -26.78 -2.32 16.47
CA ALA A 34 -25.78 -1.31 16.69
C ALA A 34 -24.79 -1.51 15.54
N GLN A 35 -24.77 -0.56 14.61
CA GLN A 35 -23.83 -0.59 13.51
C GLN A 35 -22.47 -0.57 14.20
N THR A 36 -21.71 -1.64 14.08
CA THR A 36 -20.39 -1.69 14.69
C THR A 36 -19.58 -0.59 14.06
N SER A 37 -18.97 0.25 14.89
CA SER A 37 -18.07 1.33 14.44
C SER A 37 -16.71 0.79 13.98
N GLU A 38 -16.57 -0.52 13.86
CA GLU A 38 -15.32 -1.22 13.57
C GLU A 38 -15.25 -1.69 12.11
N ILE A 39 -14.10 -1.45 11.49
CA ILE A 39 -13.71 -2.04 10.20
C ILE A 39 -12.28 -2.61 10.29
N VAL A 40 -12.02 -3.65 9.48
CA VAL A 40 -10.71 -4.29 9.39
C VAL A 40 -10.06 -3.93 8.05
N ILE A 41 -8.83 -3.43 8.14
CA ILE A 41 -8.05 -2.96 6.99
C ILE A 41 -6.86 -3.88 6.76
N GLY A 42 -6.72 -4.43 5.55
CA GLY A 42 -5.48 -5.07 5.12
C GLY A 42 -4.52 -4.01 4.55
N CYS A 43 -3.29 -3.93 5.04
CA CYS A 43 -2.31 -2.96 4.53
C CYS A 43 -0.91 -3.56 4.41
N ALA A 44 0.05 -2.81 3.87
CA ALA A 44 1.45 -3.22 3.87
C ALA A 44 2.07 -3.10 5.28
N GLY A 45 3.00 -3.98 5.63
CA GLY A 45 3.71 -3.93 6.92
C GLY A 45 4.51 -2.64 7.11
N SER A 46 4.99 -2.03 6.03
CA SER A 46 5.65 -0.71 6.04
C SER A 46 4.71 0.45 6.43
N HIS A 47 3.40 0.23 6.39
CA HIS A 47 2.41 1.25 6.74
C HIS A 47 2.10 1.29 8.25
N THR A 48 2.56 0.32 9.04
CA THR A 48 2.22 0.17 10.46
C THR A 48 2.41 1.47 11.25
N ALA A 49 3.55 2.14 11.08
CA ALA A 49 3.86 3.35 11.84
C ALA A 49 2.83 4.46 11.59
N TRP A 50 2.59 4.84 10.35
CA TRP A 50 1.62 5.92 10.07
C TRP A 50 0.17 5.47 10.24
N MET A 51 -0.14 4.18 10.14
CA MET A 51 -1.45 3.65 10.53
C MET A 51 -1.72 3.89 12.02
N GLU A 52 -0.77 3.58 12.88
CA GLU A 52 -0.88 3.76 14.34
C GLU A 52 -0.88 5.23 14.74
N GLU A 53 0.03 6.01 14.19
CA GLU A 53 0.27 7.38 14.63
C GLU A 53 -0.69 8.40 14.02
N ILE A 54 -1.18 8.15 12.80
CA ILE A 54 -1.98 9.12 12.04
C ILE A 54 -3.39 8.58 11.74
N VAL A 55 -3.49 7.44 11.05
CA VAL A 55 -4.77 7.00 10.47
C VAL A 55 -5.77 6.60 11.56
N VAL A 56 -5.37 5.73 12.47
CA VAL A 56 -6.27 5.22 13.53
C VAL A 56 -6.86 6.35 14.38
N PRO A 57 -6.07 7.27 14.95
CA PRO A 57 -6.60 8.37 15.75
C PRO A 57 -7.45 9.35 14.92
N TYR A 58 -7.03 9.69 13.69
CA TYR A 58 -7.77 10.57 12.81
C TYR A 58 -9.15 9.99 12.45
N MET A 59 -9.22 8.73 12.06
CA MET A 59 -10.49 8.08 11.69
C MET A 59 -11.44 7.95 12.89
N LYS A 60 -10.89 7.76 14.08
CA LYS A 60 -11.70 7.75 15.30
C LYS A 60 -12.32 9.11 15.59
N GLU A 61 -11.56 10.19 15.41
CA GLU A 61 -12.02 11.56 15.63
C GLU A 61 -13.00 12.02 14.54
N THR A 62 -12.70 11.73 13.27
CA THR A 62 -13.40 12.33 12.12
C THR A 62 -14.67 11.58 11.76
N ILE A 63 -14.65 10.25 11.74
CA ILE A 63 -15.78 9.40 11.32
C ILE A 63 -16.25 8.43 12.40
N GLY A 64 -15.67 8.50 13.61
CA GLY A 64 -16.02 7.62 14.73
C GLY A 64 -15.65 6.16 14.53
N ALA A 65 -14.81 5.83 13.54
CA ALA A 65 -14.44 4.47 13.21
C ALA A 65 -13.39 3.90 14.15
N ASP A 66 -13.60 2.66 14.57
CA ASP A 66 -12.61 1.83 15.23
C ASP A 66 -11.88 1.01 14.15
N ILE A 67 -10.63 1.36 13.89
CA ILE A 67 -9.83 0.73 12.85
C ILE A 67 -8.99 -0.38 13.46
N LEU A 68 -9.24 -1.61 13.03
CA LEU A 68 -8.30 -2.72 13.17
C LEU A 68 -7.54 -2.86 11.85
N PHE A 69 -6.23 -3.03 11.91
CA PHE A 69 -5.46 -3.21 10.68
C PHE A 69 -4.48 -4.37 10.77
N GLU A 70 -4.21 -4.99 9.64
CA GLU A 70 -3.30 -6.11 9.48
C GLU A 70 -2.18 -5.73 8.51
N GLY A 71 -1.00 -5.38 9.07
CA GLY A 71 0.20 -5.03 8.29
C GLY A 71 0.89 -6.28 7.76
N THR A 72 0.80 -6.52 6.43
CA THR A 72 1.40 -7.70 5.78
C THR A 72 1.99 -7.33 4.42
N LYS A 73 2.16 -8.31 3.52
CA LYS A 73 2.52 -8.08 2.11
C LYS A 73 1.26 -8.02 1.25
N SER A 74 1.31 -7.29 0.13
CA SER A 74 0.21 -7.19 -0.83
C SER A 74 -0.29 -8.56 -1.29
N SER A 75 0.60 -9.51 -1.58
CA SER A 75 0.24 -10.88 -1.96
C SER A 75 -0.50 -11.65 -0.86
N VAL A 76 -0.15 -11.42 0.42
CA VAL A 76 -0.83 -12.04 1.57
C VAL A 76 -2.22 -11.45 1.75
N ASN A 77 -2.38 -10.13 1.54
CA ASN A 77 -3.70 -9.50 1.57
C ASN A 77 -4.60 -10.03 0.45
N LEU A 78 -4.08 -10.22 -0.75
CA LEU A 78 -4.82 -10.86 -1.85
C LEU A 78 -5.25 -12.30 -1.50
N GLU A 79 -4.36 -13.08 -0.89
CA GLU A 79 -4.68 -14.42 -0.43
C GLU A 79 -5.80 -14.42 0.62
N LYS A 80 -5.77 -13.49 1.59
CA LYS A 80 -6.82 -13.32 2.59
C LYS A 80 -8.16 -12.96 1.96
N MET A 81 -8.19 -12.05 0.97
CA MET A 81 -9.41 -11.73 0.22
C MET A 81 -9.95 -12.98 -0.50
N SER A 82 -9.09 -13.73 -1.19
CA SER A 82 -9.46 -14.91 -1.96
C SER A 82 -10.00 -16.05 -1.08
N SER A 83 -9.29 -16.33 0.02
CA SER A 83 -9.63 -17.41 0.94
C SER A 83 -10.91 -17.14 1.73
N ASN A 84 -11.28 -15.88 1.90
CA ASN A 84 -12.46 -15.45 2.65
C ASN A 84 -13.58 -14.86 1.77
N LYS A 85 -13.55 -15.07 0.46
CA LYS A 85 -14.47 -14.44 -0.49
C LYS A 85 -15.96 -14.69 -0.20
N ASP A 86 -16.30 -15.83 0.39
CA ASP A 86 -17.67 -16.21 0.70
C ASP A 86 -18.17 -15.63 2.04
N ALA A 87 -17.25 -15.20 2.90
CA ALA A 87 -17.51 -14.54 4.19
C ALA A 87 -16.38 -13.54 4.51
N PRO A 88 -16.27 -12.42 3.75
CA PRO A 88 -15.18 -11.46 3.93
C PRO A 88 -15.21 -10.81 5.32
N TYR A 89 -14.05 -10.68 5.92
CA TYR A 89 -13.87 -9.94 7.18
C TYR A 89 -13.11 -8.63 7.00
N LEU A 90 -12.33 -8.50 5.92
CA LEU A 90 -11.70 -7.24 5.54
C LEU A 90 -12.73 -6.33 4.88
N SER A 91 -12.75 -5.06 5.27
CA SER A 91 -13.61 -4.02 4.68
C SER A 91 -12.92 -3.28 3.56
N VAL A 92 -11.64 -2.97 3.76
CA VAL A 92 -10.78 -2.23 2.83
C VAL A 92 -9.42 -2.94 2.76
N VAL A 93 -8.80 -2.91 1.59
CA VAL A 93 -7.44 -3.42 1.43
C VAL A 93 -6.58 -2.42 0.69
N GLN A 94 -5.34 -2.27 1.15
CA GLN A 94 -4.29 -1.44 0.56
C GLN A 94 -3.22 -2.37 0.02
N MET A 95 -2.95 -2.28 -1.29
CA MET A 95 -1.98 -3.14 -1.99
C MET A 95 -1.32 -2.37 -3.13
N ASP A 96 -0.20 -2.89 -3.61
CA ASP A 96 0.48 -2.39 -4.80
C ASP A 96 -0.36 -2.66 -6.05
N ASP A 97 -0.29 -1.78 -7.04
CA ASP A 97 -1.07 -1.86 -8.28
C ASP A 97 -1.00 -3.23 -9.00
N PRO A 98 0.16 -3.90 -9.13
CA PRO A 98 0.23 -5.23 -9.77
C PRO A 98 -0.63 -6.29 -9.05
N VAL A 99 -0.81 -6.15 -7.74
CA VAL A 99 -1.66 -7.06 -6.94
C VAL A 99 -3.12 -6.64 -6.99
N MET A 100 -3.38 -5.32 -7.09
CA MET A 100 -4.74 -4.81 -7.35
C MET A 100 -5.32 -5.35 -8.65
N ILE A 101 -4.54 -5.44 -9.71
CA ILE A 101 -4.96 -6.03 -11.00
C ILE A 101 -5.44 -7.49 -10.78
N GLN A 102 -4.69 -8.29 -10.03
CA GLN A 102 -5.08 -9.67 -9.71
C GLN A 102 -6.37 -9.73 -8.88
N ALA A 103 -6.58 -8.80 -7.96
CA ALA A 103 -7.83 -8.70 -7.20
C ALA A 103 -9.03 -8.31 -8.10
N VAL A 104 -8.80 -7.57 -9.20
CA VAL A 104 -9.81 -7.32 -10.26
C VAL A 104 -10.19 -8.61 -10.93
N GLU A 105 -9.21 -9.32 -11.47
CA GLU A 105 -9.39 -10.56 -12.23
C GLU A 105 -10.12 -11.62 -11.41
N ALA A 106 -9.85 -11.66 -10.10
CA ALA A 106 -10.48 -12.58 -9.16
C ALA A 106 -11.86 -12.11 -8.64
N ASP A 107 -12.39 -10.96 -9.09
CA ASP A 107 -13.69 -10.39 -8.69
C ASP A 107 -13.84 -10.21 -7.16
N LEU A 108 -12.78 -9.74 -6.50
CA LEU A 108 -12.71 -9.66 -5.02
C LEU A 108 -13.08 -8.29 -4.45
N ARG A 109 -13.43 -7.31 -5.27
CA ARG A 109 -13.69 -5.93 -4.85
C ARG A 109 -14.82 -5.28 -5.63
N VAL A 110 -15.26 -4.12 -5.14
CA VAL A 110 -16.30 -3.30 -5.76
C VAL A 110 -15.74 -1.93 -6.15
N PRO A 111 -16.33 -1.27 -7.17
CA PRO A 111 -15.89 0.07 -7.56
C PRO A 111 -16.05 1.09 -6.44
N ILE A 112 -15.09 1.99 -6.33
CA ILE A 112 -15.19 3.27 -5.61
C ILE A 112 -15.89 4.25 -6.56
N THR A 113 -16.93 4.91 -6.10
CA THR A 113 -17.70 5.88 -6.92
C THR A 113 -17.68 7.26 -6.29
N ALA A 114 -17.73 8.31 -7.10
CA ALA A 114 -17.72 9.68 -6.63
C ALA A 114 -18.92 10.02 -5.72
N ASP A 115 -20.06 9.36 -5.92
CA ASP A 115 -21.25 9.57 -5.07
C ASP A 115 -21.00 9.06 -3.62
N ALA A 116 -20.27 7.96 -3.46
CA ALA A 116 -19.97 7.37 -2.16
C ALA A 116 -18.64 7.88 -1.57
N VAL A 117 -17.70 8.30 -2.41
CA VAL A 117 -16.34 8.73 -2.07
C VAL A 117 -16.02 10.02 -2.85
N PRO A 118 -16.58 11.18 -2.46
CA PRO A 118 -16.41 12.43 -3.20
C PRO A 118 -14.96 12.85 -3.42
N ASN A 119 -14.06 12.61 -2.46
CA ASN A 119 -12.65 13.00 -2.56
C ASN A 119 -11.89 12.30 -3.71
N MET A 120 -12.46 11.25 -4.33
CA MET A 120 -11.84 10.66 -5.51
C MET A 120 -11.83 11.61 -6.72
N THR A 121 -12.70 12.62 -6.76
CA THR A 121 -12.75 13.62 -7.84
C THR A 121 -11.56 14.56 -7.86
N ASP A 122 -10.87 14.70 -6.72
CA ASP A 122 -9.69 15.56 -6.57
C ASP A 122 -8.37 14.81 -6.85
N LEU A 123 -8.44 13.53 -7.19
CA LEU A 123 -7.25 12.75 -7.51
C LEU A 123 -6.73 13.07 -8.91
N ARG A 124 -5.42 12.88 -9.09
CA ARG A 124 -4.85 12.84 -10.44
C ARG A 124 -5.52 11.75 -11.27
N ALA A 125 -5.65 11.98 -12.56
CA ALA A 125 -6.32 11.05 -13.46
C ALA A 125 -5.63 9.66 -13.50
N ASP A 126 -4.30 9.62 -13.34
CA ASP A 126 -3.50 8.41 -13.29
C ASP A 126 -3.59 7.65 -11.95
N ALA A 127 -4.26 8.23 -10.95
CA ALA A 127 -4.50 7.61 -9.65
C ALA A 127 -5.86 6.89 -9.54
N VAL A 128 -6.71 6.97 -10.57
CA VAL A 128 -8.00 6.28 -10.62
C VAL A 128 -7.94 5.18 -11.68
N HIS A 129 -8.07 3.94 -11.26
CA HIS A 129 -7.84 2.79 -12.13
C HIS A 129 -9.10 2.01 -12.44
N MET A 130 -9.24 1.55 -13.69
CA MET A 130 -10.31 0.67 -14.15
C MET A 130 -11.70 1.12 -13.67
N ASP A 131 -12.07 2.37 -13.95
CA ASP A 131 -13.35 2.96 -13.53
C ASP A 131 -13.59 2.91 -12.00
N GLY A 132 -12.55 3.22 -11.21
CA GLY A 132 -12.62 3.28 -9.75
C GLY A 132 -12.48 1.94 -9.05
N MET A 133 -12.04 0.92 -9.75
CA MET A 133 -11.80 -0.38 -9.12
C MET A 133 -10.78 -0.30 -7.99
N TRP A 134 -9.82 0.57 -8.07
CA TRP A 134 -9.00 1.08 -6.96
C TRP A 134 -8.54 2.49 -7.25
N CYS A 135 -8.17 3.21 -6.20
CA CYS A 135 -7.51 4.49 -6.30
C CYS A 135 -6.15 4.43 -5.64
N ASN A 136 -5.15 5.12 -6.20
CA ASN A 136 -3.92 5.38 -5.45
C ASN A 136 -4.17 6.53 -4.48
N TYR A 137 -3.59 6.47 -3.28
CA TYR A 137 -3.72 7.51 -2.26
C TYR A 137 -2.38 8.11 -1.87
N VAL A 138 -1.29 7.37 -2.00
CA VAL A 138 0.07 7.83 -1.73
C VAL A 138 1.03 7.17 -2.70
N GLN A 139 2.05 7.89 -3.12
CA GLN A 139 3.01 7.42 -4.11
C GLN A 139 4.43 7.72 -3.63
N PRO A 140 5.06 6.80 -2.87
CA PRO A 140 6.50 6.85 -2.73
C PRO A 140 7.17 6.67 -4.09
N TRP A 141 8.31 7.30 -4.26
CA TRP A 141 9.14 7.09 -5.43
C TRP A 141 10.41 6.34 -5.05
N ALA A 142 11.01 5.67 -6.01
CA ALA A 142 12.21 4.89 -5.80
C ALA A 142 13.34 5.34 -6.73
N GLY A 143 14.51 5.41 -6.15
CA GLY A 143 15.76 5.76 -6.82
C GLY A 143 16.93 4.97 -6.26
N VAL A 144 18.05 5.61 -6.11
CA VAL A 144 19.27 5.04 -5.51
C VAL A 144 19.51 5.69 -4.16
N ALA A 145 19.38 4.93 -3.07
CA ALA A 145 19.83 5.40 -1.77
C ALA A 145 21.36 5.30 -1.68
N TYR A 146 21.98 6.25 -1.03
CA TYR A 146 23.43 6.28 -0.85
C TYR A 146 23.82 6.78 0.53
N ASN A 147 25.02 6.41 0.98
CA ASN A 147 25.60 6.93 2.20
C ASN A 147 26.31 8.24 1.90
N SER A 148 25.84 9.35 2.50
CA SER A 148 26.33 10.71 2.23
C SER A 148 27.70 11.01 2.80
N ASP A 149 28.24 10.16 3.69
CA ASP A 149 29.62 10.25 4.15
C ASP A 149 30.61 9.60 3.16
N LEU A 150 30.12 8.75 2.27
CA LEU A 150 30.94 7.99 1.30
C LEU A 150 30.82 8.53 -0.14
N VAL A 151 29.66 9.11 -0.50
CA VAL A 151 29.34 9.57 -1.85
C VAL A 151 28.67 10.93 -1.80
N ASP A 152 29.15 11.89 -2.60
CA ASP A 152 28.62 13.27 -2.66
C ASP A 152 27.24 13.36 -3.37
N GLY A 153 26.78 12.26 -3.99
CA GLY A 153 25.53 12.18 -4.71
C GLY A 153 25.55 11.15 -5.84
N VAL A 154 24.37 10.79 -6.36
CA VAL A 154 24.20 9.82 -7.45
C VAL A 154 23.39 10.46 -8.58
N PRO A 155 24.03 11.21 -9.49
CA PRO A 155 23.34 11.93 -10.56
C PRO A 155 22.83 11.00 -11.69
N SER A 156 23.34 9.79 -11.78
CA SER A 156 23.05 8.80 -12.83
C SER A 156 23.01 7.38 -12.23
N TRP A 157 22.14 6.52 -12.73
CA TRP A 157 22.14 5.10 -12.42
C TRP A 157 23.44 4.40 -12.84
N GLU A 158 24.18 4.94 -13.82
CA GLU A 158 25.50 4.41 -14.22
C GLU A 158 26.50 4.40 -13.07
N ALA A 159 26.30 5.21 -12.01
CA ALA A 159 27.16 5.18 -10.83
C ALA A 159 27.24 3.82 -10.16
N LEU A 160 26.19 2.99 -10.28
CA LEU A 160 26.22 1.61 -9.78
C LEU A 160 27.23 0.74 -10.50
N TRP A 161 27.54 1.04 -11.78
CA TRP A 161 28.53 0.34 -12.63
C TRP A 161 29.93 0.95 -12.61
N ASP A 162 30.12 2.04 -11.89
CA ASP A 162 31.45 2.63 -11.77
C ASP A 162 32.42 1.64 -11.10
N PRO A 163 33.58 1.31 -11.70
CA PRO A 163 34.57 0.46 -11.07
C PRO A 163 35.06 0.92 -9.68
N ALA A 164 34.94 2.21 -9.38
CA ALA A 164 35.23 2.76 -8.05
C ALA A 164 34.26 2.23 -6.97
N SER A 165 33.09 1.73 -7.36
CA SER A 165 32.06 1.17 -6.49
C SER A 165 32.20 -0.36 -6.27
N ALA A 166 33.35 -0.95 -6.64
CA ALA A 166 33.57 -2.38 -6.53
C ALA A 166 33.31 -2.93 -5.10
N GLY A 167 32.38 -3.87 -4.97
CA GLY A 167 31.95 -4.45 -3.69
C GLY A 167 31.17 -3.50 -2.77
N GLN A 168 30.70 -2.35 -3.28
CA GLN A 168 30.07 -1.29 -2.49
C GLN A 168 28.58 -1.07 -2.84
N VAL A 169 28.01 -1.94 -3.67
CA VAL A 169 26.64 -1.84 -4.17
C VAL A 169 25.81 -3.01 -3.71
N ILE A 170 24.55 -2.76 -3.32
CA ILE A 170 23.53 -3.79 -3.14
C ILE A 170 22.36 -3.48 -4.06
N ILE A 171 21.79 -4.51 -4.69
CA ILE A 171 20.59 -4.41 -5.52
C ILE A 171 19.49 -5.34 -4.99
N PRO A 172 18.19 -5.06 -5.27
CA PRO A 172 17.10 -5.96 -4.90
C PRO A 172 17.06 -7.23 -5.75
N SER A 173 16.65 -8.33 -5.14
CA SER A 173 16.24 -9.54 -5.87
C SER A 173 15.03 -9.24 -6.74
N LEU A 174 14.90 -9.92 -7.90
CA LEU A 174 13.69 -9.85 -8.73
C LEU A 174 12.43 -10.46 -8.07
N GLN A 175 12.59 -11.10 -6.90
CA GLN A 175 11.47 -11.50 -6.05
C GLN A 175 10.76 -10.28 -5.43
N ASN A 176 11.43 -9.16 -5.32
CA ASN A 176 10.90 -7.89 -4.86
C ASN A 176 10.41 -7.05 -6.07
N THR A 177 9.45 -6.18 -5.85
CA THR A 177 8.93 -5.26 -6.90
C THR A 177 10.03 -4.32 -7.38
N GLU A 178 10.81 -3.78 -6.46
CA GLU A 178 11.93 -2.88 -6.73
C GLU A 178 13.05 -3.53 -7.55
N GLY A 179 13.13 -4.85 -7.58
CA GLY A 179 14.05 -5.59 -8.46
C GLY A 179 13.73 -5.38 -9.94
N MET A 180 12.45 -5.28 -10.29
CA MET A 180 12.03 -5.01 -11.66
C MET A 180 12.51 -3.63 -12.15
N TRP A 181 12.55 -2.64 -11.26
CA TRP A 181 13.06 -1.31 -11.63
C TRP A 181 14.55 -1.33 -11.95
N THR A 182 15.35 -2.04 -11.15
CA THR A 182 16.78 -2.22 -11.41
C THR A 182 17.00 -2.96 -12.75
N LEU A 183 16.18 -3.97 -13.04
CA LEU A 183 16.22 -4.70 -14.32
C LEU A 183 15.93 -3.76 -15.50
N PHE A 184 14.86 -2.98 -15.43
CA PHE A 184 14.48 -2.10 -16.54
C PHE A 184 15.41 -0.90 -16.69
N MET A 185 15.98 -0.41 -15.59
CA MET A 185 17.02 0.61 -15.67
C MET A 185 18.29 0.06 -16.35
N ALA A 186 18.68 -1.18 -16.01
CA ALA A 186 19.77 -1.85 -16.72
C ALA A 186 19.50 -2.03 -18.23
N ALA A 187 18.23 -2.29 -18.62
CA ALA A 187 17.83 -2.31 -20.03
C ALA A 187 18.00 -0.94 -20.71
N MET A 188 17.56 0.12 -20.05
CA MET A 188 17.73 1.50 -20.57
C MET A 188 19.21 1.82 -20.78
N LEU A 189 20.04 1.58 -19.78
CA LEU A 189 21.49 1.85 -19.83
C LEU A 189 22.18 0.99 -20.87
N GLY A 190 21.82 -0.30 -20.97
CA GLY A 190 22.44 -1.24 -21.92
C GLY A 190 22.07 -0.97 -23.38
N THR A 191 20.88 -0.38 -23.64
CA THR A 191 20.38 -0.14 -25.00
C THR A 191 20.45 1.32 -25.44
N GLY A 192 20.47 2.26 -24.50
CA GLY A 192 20.29 3.69 -24.77
C GLY A 192 18.89 4.08 -25.28
N LYS A 193 17.91 3.16 -25.20
CA LYS A 193 16.53 3.40 -25.64
C LYS A 193 15.74 4.10 -24.53
N PRO A 194 14.66 4.86 -24.90
CA PRO A 194 13.72 5.39 -23.93
C PRO A 194 13.02 4.25 -23.18
N PHE A 195 12.58 4.51 -21.93
CA PHE A 195 11.97 3.52 -21.05
C PHE A 195 10.83 2.72 -21.69
N ALA A 196 9.95 3.40 -22.45
CA ALA A 196 8.80 2.78 -23.11
C ALA A 196 9.18 1.63 -24.06
N GLU A 197 10.40 1.65 -24.61
CA GLU A 197 10.94 0.61 -25.49
C GLU A 197 11.90 -0.31 -24.71
N ALA A 198 12.75 0.27 -23.87
CA ALA A 198 13.81 -0.46 -23.17
C ALA A 198 13.26 -1.53 -22.20
N GLN A 199 12.10 -1.31 -21.58
CA GLN A 199 11.51 -2.28 -20.67
C GLN A 199 11.24 -3.66 -21.30
N TYR A 200 11.17 -3.75 -22.62
CA TYR A 200 10.99 -5.00 -23.36
C TYR A 200 12.32 -5.66 -23.79
N GLU A 201 13.46 -4.98 -23.59
CA GLU A 201 14.81 -5.45 -23.98
C GLU A 201 15.47 -6.23 -22.84
N VAL A 202 14.80 -7.29 -22.40
CA VAL A 202 15.18 -8.05 -21.19
C VAL A 202 16.56 -8.72 -21.33
N ASP A 203 16.95 -9.17 -22.53
CA ASP A 203 18.28 -9.76 -22.75
C ASP A 203 19.40 -8.73 -22.56
N ALA A 204 19.19 -7.50 -23.02
CA ALA A 204 20.14 -6.40 -22.79
C ALA A 204 20.20 -6.03 -21.31
N ALA A 205 19.07 -6.08 -20.59
CA ALA A 205 19.04 -5.87 -19.15
C ALA A 205 19.91 -6.88 -18.41
N PHE A 206 19.78 -8.17 -18.71
CA PHE A 206 20.59 -9.21 -18.08
C PHE A 206 22.08 -9.12 -18.43
N ALA A 207 22.41 -8.75 -19.68
CA ALA A 207 23.80 -8.50 -20.07
C ALA A 207 24.39 -7.33 -19.27
N LYS A 208 23.64 -6.24 -19.09
CA LYS A 208 24.07 -5.08 -18.29
C LYS A 208 24.18 -5.43 -16.79
N LEU A 209 23.29 -6.26 -16.25
CA LEU A 209 23.40 -6.76 -14.87
C LEU A 209 24.61 -7.68 -14.66
N GLU A 210 25.04 -8.43 -15.67
CA GLU A 210 26.28 -9.22 -15.59
C GLU A 210 27.51 -8.31 -15.42
N GLU A 211 27.56 -7.17 -16.11
CA GLU A 211 28.60 -6.17 -15.94
C GLU A 211 28.64 -5.56 -14.53
N LEU A 212 27.50 -5.56 -13.82
CA LEU A 212 27.39 -5.00 -12.46
C LEU A 212 28.00 -5.91 -11.38
N LYS A 213 28.14 -7.21 -11.63
CA LYS A 213 28.58 -8.20 -10.62
C LYS A 213 29.83 -7.81 -9.83
N PRO A 214 30.92 -7.25 -10.42
CA PRO A 214 32.09 -6.86 -9.66
C PRO A 214 31.81 -5.77 -8.60
N ASN A 215 30.78 -4.99 -8.78
CA ASN A 215 30.41 -3.91 -7.87
C ASN A 215 29.48 -4.36 -6.74
N LEU A 216 28.87 -5.54 -6.88
CA LEU A 216 27.93 -6.04 -5.90
C LEU A 216 28.61 -6.62 -4.66
N LEU A 217 28.22 -6.13 -3.48
CA LEU A 217 28.46 -6.82 -2.22
C LEU A 217 27.49 -8.01 -2.09
N SER A 218 26.22 -7.79 -2.39
CA SER A 218 25.16 -8.80 -2.30
C SER A 218 23.89 -8.39 -3.05
N VAL A 219 22.92 -9.30 -3.04
CA VAL A 219 21.53 -9.07 -3.48
C VAL A 219 20.61 -9.20 -2.27
N TYR A 220 19.68 -8.28 -2.07
CA TYR A 220 18.76 -8.35 -0.93
C TYR A 220 17.37 -8.86 -1.31
N THR A 221 16.75 -9.53 -0.34
CA THR A 221 15.31 -9.84 -0.31
C THR A 221 14.59 -9.11 0.82
N THR A 222 15.34 -8.62 1.81
CA THR A 222 14.84 -7.87 2.97
C THR A 222 15.46 -6.48 3.00
N MET A 223 14.68 -5.47 2.69
CA MET A 223 15.11 -4.06 2.57
C MET A 223 15.85 -3.57 3.83
N SER A 224 15.30 -3.84 5.02
CA SER A 224 15.87 -3.35 6.27
C SER A 224 17.29 -3.87 6.54
N GLN A 225 17.60 -5.09 6.12
CA GLN A 225 18.96 -5.64 6.28
C GLN A 225 19.95 -4.93 5.36
N ALA A 226 19.58 -4.70 4.10
CA ALA A 226 20.42 -3.98 3.15
C ALA A 226 20.62 -2.51 3.55
N PHE A 227 19.55 -1.89 4.06
CA PHE A 227 19.61 -0.50 4.50
C PHE A 227 20.51 -0.32 5.74
N ASN A 228 20.51 -1.26 6.67
CA ASN A 228 21.42 -1.24 7.82
C ASN A 228 22.90 -1.24 7.37
N LEU A 229 23.25 -1.97 6.30
CA LEU A 229 24.61 -1.94 5.74
C LEU A 229 24.94 -0.57 5.13
N LEU A 230 23.95 0.08 4.51
CA LEU A 230 24.10 1.44 4.00
C LEU A 230 24.32 2.46 5.13
N GLU A 231 23.49 2.38 6.18
CA GLU A 231 23.63 3.27 7.36
C GLU A 231 24.99 3.12 8.05
N GLN A 232 25.51 1.90 8.13
CA GLN A 232 26.79 1.58 8.75
C GLN A 232 28.00 1.91 7.87
N GLY A 233 27.78 2.31 6.61
CA GLY A 233 28.85 2.61 5.65
C GLY A 233 29.58 1.36 5.13
N GLU A 234 29.00 0.18 5.26
CA GLU A 234 29.52 -1.08 4.67
C GLU A 234 29.32 -1.10 3.15
N ILE A 235 28.34 -0.35 2.65
CA ILE A 235 28.12 -0.07 1.23
C ILE A 235 27.91 1.41 1.00
N SER A 236 28.20 1.85 -0.20
CA SER A 236 28.01 3.25 -0.62
C SER A 236 26.66 3.48 -1.28
N MET A 237 26.08 2.50 -1.98
CA MET A 237 24.84 2.63 -2.75
C MET A 237 23.93 1.41 -2.63
N LEU A 238 22.62 1.69 -2.59
CA LEU A 238 21.54 0.70 -2.52
C LEU A 238 20.48 1.05 -3.57
N ALA A 239 20.38 0.24 -4.62
CA ALA A 239 19.41 0.46 -5.70
C ALA A 239 17.98 0.14 -5.27
N GLY A 240 17.01 0.78 -5.91
CA GLY A 240 15.59 0.50 -5.74
C GLY A 240 15.02 0.85 -4.36
N ASN A 241 15.61 1.83 -3.67
CA ASN A 241 15.10 2.24 -2.38
C ASN A 241 14.03 3.34 -2.49
N PHE A 242 13.16 3.40 -1.49
CA PHE A 242 11.99 4.28 -1.47
C PHE A 242 12.23 5.59 -0.73
N SER A 243 11.57 6.65 -1.21
CA SER A 243 11.52 7.94 -0.52
C SER A 243 10.97 7.80 0.89
N SER A 244 9.91 7.02 1.06
CA SER A 244 9.28 6.74 2.36
C SER A 244 10.15 5.95 3.33
N TYR A 245 11.25 5.36 2.88
CA TYR A 245 12.18 4.61 3.74
C TYR A 245 13.44 5.41 4.04
N THR A 246 14.02 6.05 3.03
CA THR A 246 15.31 6.77 3.16
C THR A 246 15.16 8.18 3.74
N LEU A 247 14.19 8.98 3.24
CA LEU A 247 14.12 10.39 3.61
C LEU A 247 13.76 10.65 5.07
N PRO A 248 12.90 9.86 5.75
CA PRO A 248 12.70 9.98 7.19
C PRO A 248 13.99 9.73 7.98
N ARG A 249 14.82 8.75 7.58
CA ARG A 249 16.11 8.48 8.23
C ARG A 249 17.12 9.61 8.04
N LYS A 250 17.14 10.20 6.84
CA LYS A 250 17.89 11.43 6.59
C LYS A 250 17.46 12.55 7.54
N ALA A 251 16.16 12.75 7.73
CA ALA A 251 15.61 13.77 8.63
C ALA A 251 15.98 13.51 10.11
N GLU A 252 16.17 12.25 10.50
CA GLU A 252 16.68 11.84 11.82
C GLU A 252 18.19 12.05 11.97
N GLY A 253 18.90 12.48 10.93
CA GLY A 253 20.34 12.75 10.93
C GLY A 253 21.22 11.53 10.62
N VAL A 254 20.64 10.45 10.11
CA VAL A 254 21.40 9.31 9.60
C VAL A 254 22.12 9.73 8.31
N PRO A 255 23.40 9.31 8.07
CA PRO A 255 24.16 9.74 6.90
C PRO A 255 23.74 9.00 5.62
N VAL A 256 22.47 9.14 5.27
CA VAL A 256 21.89 8.57 4.05
C VAL A 256 21.11 9.62 3.29
N ASP A 257 21.02 9.46 1.98
CA ASP A 257 20.15 10.27 1.13
C ASP A 257 19.59 9.41 -0.02
N LEU A 258 18.58 9.93 -0.71
CA LEU A 258 17.97 9.27 -1.86
C LEU A 258 18.15 10.13 -3.10
N ALA A 259 18.87 9.61 -4.06
CA ALA A 259 19.05 10.23 -5.36
C ALA A 259 17.88 9.94 -6.29
N ALA A 260 17.50 10.97 -7.04
CA ALA A 260 16.64 10.86 -8.21
C ALA A 260 17.50 11.08 -9.47
N PRO A 261 18.13 10.02 -10.03
CA PRO A 261 19.04 10.15 -11.17
C PRO A 261 18.36 10.69 -12.41
N GLY A 262 19.14 11.34 -13.29
CA GLY A 262 18.61 12.04 -14.47
C GLY A 262 17.93 11.14 -15.50
N GLU A 263 18.24 9.86 -15.55
CA GLU A 263 17.57 8.88 -16.42
C GLU A 263 16.13 8.61 -15.98
N GLY A 264 15.81 8.90 -14.73
CA GLY A 264 14.48 8.75 -14.16
C GLY A 264 14.42 7.90 -12.89
N ILE A 265 13.25 7.91 -12.29
CA ILE A 265 12.89 7.20 -11.05
C ILE A 265 11.62 6.38 -11.29
N PHE A 266 11.27 5.56 -10.32
CA PHE A 266 10.08 4.73 -10.40
C PHE A 266 9.04 5.14 -9.36
N ALA A 267 7.79 5.20 -9.78
CA ALA A 267 6.66 5.34 -8.89
C ALA A 267 6.30 3.99 -8.28
N MET A 268 5.96 3.99 -6.99
CA MET A 268 5.33 2.86 -6.33
C MET A 268 4.02 3.30 -5.68
N PRO A 269 2.98 3.47 -6.49
CA PRO A 269 1.70 3.89 -5.96
C PRO A 269 1.10 2.80 -5.07
N SER A 270 0.64 3.20 -3.88
CA SER A 270 -0.15 2.35 -3.00
C SER A 270 -1.62 2.56 -3.32
N GLY A 271 -2.25 1.48 -3.76
CA GLY A 271 -3.66 1.44 -4.08
C GLY A 271 -4.53 1.11 -2.86
N ILE A 272 -5.76 1.63 -2.86
CA ILE A 272 -6.81 1.33 -1.88
C ILE A 272 -8.06 0.84 -2.60
N CYS A 273 -8.68 -0.23 -2.12
CA CYS A 273 -9.92 -0.77 -2.68
C CYS A 273 -10.93 -1.18 -1.60
N LEU A 274 -12.20 -1.18 -1.99
CA LEU A 274 -13.31 -1.71 -1.18
C LEU A 274 -13.45 -3.22 -1.44
N VAL A 275 -13.51 -4.02 -0.39
CA VAL A 275 -13.65 -5.48 -0.50
C VAL A 275 -15.10 -5.84 -0.85
N LYS A 276 -15.28 -6.70 -1.85
CA LYS A 276 -16.61 -7.19 -2.26
C LYS A 276 -17.24 -8.00 -1.14
N GLY A 277 -18.41 -7.59 -0.67
CA GLY A 277 -19.10 -8.23 0.45
C GLY A 277 -18.46 -7.98 1.82
N GLY A 278 -17.46 -7.10 1.91
CA GLY A 278 -16.83 -6.71 3.17
C GLY A 278 -17.80 -6.09 4.17
N PRO A 279 -17.54 -6.23 5.49
CA PRO A 279 -18.42 -5.70 6.52
C PRO A 279 -18.44 -4.17 6.55
N ASN A 280 -19.55 -3.60 7.04
CA ASN A 280 -19.76 -2.16 7.21
C ASN A 280 -19.41 -1.32 5.97
N PRO A 281 -20.04 -1.56 4.80
CA PRO A 281 -19.66 -0.93 3.54
C PRO A 281 -19.74 0.60 3.56
N GLU A 282 -20.71 1.19 4.27
CA GLU A 282 -20.82 2.64 4.40
C GLU A 282 -19.64 3.24 5.18
N LEU A 283 -19.22 2.57 6.26
CA LEU A 283 -18.06 2.99 7.04
C LEU A 283 -16.76 2.77 6.26
N ALA A 284 -16.67 1.69 5.48
CA ALA A 284 -15.54 1.45 4.58
C ALA A 284 -15.42 2.53 3.50
N GLN A 285 -16.54 2.98 2.93
CA GLN A 285 -16.56 4.10 1.98
C GLN A 285 -16.14 5.42 2.64
N ALA A 286 -16.62 5.71 3.85
CA ALA A 286 -16.21 6.87 4.62
C ALA A 286 -14.70 6.84 4.93
N TYR A 287 -14.17 5.67 5.32
CA TYR A 287 -12.72 5.48 5.50
C TYR A 287 -11.93 5.77 4.21
N VAL A 288 -12.36 5.20 3.08
CA VAL A 288 -11.70 5.44 1.79
C VAL A 288 -11.79 6.92 1.42
N ASN A 289 -12.92 7.57 1.66
CA ASN A 289 -13.07 9.01 1.39
C ASN A 289 -12.05 9.84 2.18
N GLU A 290 -11.90 9.58 3.47
CA GLU A 290 -10.89 10.27 4.29
C GLU A 290 -9.46 9.95 3.84
N MET A 291 -9.16 8.71 3.47
CA MET A 291 -7.83 8.33 2.94
C MET A 291 -7.48 9.05 1.65
N LEU A 292 -8.46 9.38 0.82
CA LEU A 292 -8.29 10.15 -0.42
C LEU A 292 -8.41 11.66 -0.20
N GLY A 293 -8.83 12.07 1.00
CA GLY A 293 -9.02 13.47 1.37
C GLY A 293 -7.72 14.24 1.59
N PRO A 294 -7.74 15.57 1.42
CA PRO A 294 -6.52 16.38 1.46
C PRO A 294 -5.81 16.34 2.81
N ASN A 295 -6.53 16.30 3.92
CA ASN A 295 -5.93 16.29 5.26
C ASN A 295 -5.12 15.01 5.52
N MET A 296 -5.71 13.86 5.22
CA MET A 296 -5.05 12.58 5.40
C MET A 296 -3.88 12.42 4.45
N GLN A 297 -4.05 12.78 3.19
CA GLN A 297 -2.96 12.68 2.21
C GLN A 297 -1.81 13.62 2.52
N ALA A 298 -2.06 14.83 3.03
CA ALA A 298 -1.01 15.72 3.49
C ALA A 298 -0.24 15.10 4.66
N ALA A 299 -0.94 14.59 5.67
CA ALA A 299 -0.31 13.99 6.85
C ALA A 299 0.52 12.75 6.50
N ILE A 300 0.02 11.85 5.66
CA ILE A 300 0.78 10.66 5.21
C ILE A 300 1.95 11.07 4.32
N ALA A 301 1.75 12.02 3.41
CA ALA A 301 2.80 12.48 2.50
C ALA A 301 3.98 13.08 3.26
N ASP A 302 3.72 13.89 4.27
CA ASP A 302 4.77 14.48 5.13
C ASP A 302 5.46 13.38 5.96
N PHE A 303 4.69 12.51 6.61
CA PHE A 303 5.25 11.44 7.44
C PHE A 303 6.09 10.45 6.64
N ALA A 304 5.57 10.00 5.49
CA ALA A 304 6.18 8.95 4.69
C ALA A 304 7.03 9.51 3.52
N SER A 305 7.29 10.82 3.48
CA SER A 305 8.02 11.46 2.38
C SER A 305 7.57 10.96 1.00
N SER A 306 6.25 11.00 0.78
CA SER A 306 5.60 10.47 -0.43
C SER A 306 4.89 11.57 -1.20
N VAL A 307 4.57 11.31 -2.46
CA VAL A 307 3.78 12.22 -3.29
C VAL A 307 2.29 11.91 -3.10
N PRO A 308 1.45 12.89 -2.73
CA PRO A 308 0.02 12.69 -2.61
C PRO A 308 -0.63 12.46 -3.98
N ALA A 309 -1.68 11.65 -4.01
CA ALA A 309 -2.48 11.47 -5.21
C ALA A 309 -3.54 12.59 -5.39
N ASN A 310 -3.94 13.25 -4.31
CA ASN A 310 -4.88 14.37 -4.33
C ASN A 310 -4.19 15.64 -4.82
N THR A 311 -4.72 16.26 -5.89
CA THR A 311 -4.14 17.42 -6.59
C THR A 311 -4.17 18.71 -5.79
N THR A 312 -4.98 18.76 -4.73
CA THR A 312 -5.09 19.94 -3.86
C THR A 312 -4.02 19.96 -2.76
N VAL A 313 -3.22 18.87 -2.61
CA VAL A 313 -2.17 18.74 -1.60
C VAL A 313 -0.82 19.03 -2.19
N THR A 314 -0.04 19.87 -1.50
CA THR A 314 1.34 20.26 -1.88
C THR A 314 2.39 19.77 -0.88
N ALA A 315 2.00 18.93 0.08
CA ALA A 315 2.89 18.34 1.09
C ALA A 315 3.69 17.15 0.54
N GLY A 316 4.68 16.70 1.30
CA GLY A 316 5.42 15.46 1.06
C GLY A 316 6.70 15.60 0.24
N ALA A 317 7.16 14.49 -0.32
CA ALA A 317 8.44 14.43 -1.04
C ALA A 317 8.40 15.23 -2.34
N VAL A 318 9.41 16.08 -2.50
CA VAL A 318 9.63 16.81 -3.75
C VAL A 318 10.46 15.92 -4.68
N ILE A 319 9.93 15.66 -5.86
CA ILE A 319 10.69 15.07 -6.96
C ILE A 319 11.37 16.22 -7.70
N PRO A 320 12.68 16.14 -7.98
CA PRO A 320 13.38 17.17 -8.72
C PRO A 320 12.75 17.44 -10.09
N ASP A 321 12.63 18.71 -10.48
CA ASP A 321 12.06 19.09 -11.76
C ASP A 321 12.81 18.43 -12.93
N GLY A 322 12.05 17.93 -13.89
CA GLY A 322 12.58 17.33 -15.11
C GLY A 322 13.05 15.87 -14.99
N VAL A 323 13.00 15.26 -13.81
CA VAL A 323 13.28 13.83 -13.65
C VAL A 323 12.07 13.00 -14.08
N PRO A 324 12.19 12.10 -15.08
CA PRO A 324 11.09 11.24 -15.51
C PRO A 324 10.68 10.27 -14.39
N ILE A 325 9.37 10.02 -14.29
CA ILE A 325 8.81 9.02 -13.38
C ILE A 325 8.24 7.89 -14.23
N TYR A 326 8.69 6.67 -13.97
CA TYR A 326 8.30 5.51 -14.72
C TYR A 326 7.39 4.59 -13.92
N SER A 327 6.44 3.98 -14.62
CA SER A 327 5.68 2.81 -14.18
C SER A 327 5.86 1.71 -15.22
N PRO A 328 6.35 0.53 -14.84
CA PRO A 328 6.50 -0.60 -15.77
C PRO A 328 5.17 -1.10 -16.34
N ASP A 329 5.25 -1.77 -17.50
CA ASP A 329 4.16 -2.61 -17.99
C ASP A 329 4.02 -3.85 -17.07
N TRP A 330 3.15 -3.71 -16.06
CA TRP A 330 2.96 -4.76 -15.06
C TRP A 330 2.31 -6.02 -15.62
N ALA A 331 1.58 -5.94 -16.75
CA ALA A 331 1.05 -7.12 -17.43
C ALA A 331 2.20 -7.92 -18.07
N PHE A 332 3.14 -7.24 -18.71
CA PHE A 332 4.37 -7.84 -19.23
C PHE A 332 5.23 -8.44 -18.12
N VAL A 333 5.39 -7.73 -17.01
CA VAL A 333 6.09 -8.24 -15.83
C VAL A 333 5.43 -9.52 -15.30
N ALA A 334 4.13 -9.50 -15.10
CA ALA A 334 3.39 -10.66 -14.55
C ALA A 334 3.54 -11.91 -15.43
N ALA A 335 3.52 -11.74 -16.75
CA ALA A 335 3.66 -12.84 -17.71
C ALA A 335 5.06 -13.49 -17.70
N ASN A 336 6.12 -12.74 -17.33
CA ASN A 336 7.51 -13.19 -17.50
C ASN A 336 8.28 -13.29 -16.18
N ARG A 337 7.76 -12.76 -15.08
CA ARG A 337 8.48 -12.58 -13.81
C ARG A 337 9.12 -13.84 -13.29
N ARG A 338 8.44 -14.99 -13.40
CA ARG A 338 8.96 -16.26 -12.91
C ARG A 338 10.25 -16.67 -13.62
N GLU A 339 10.25 -16.59 -14.94
CA GLU A 339 11.44 -16.89 -15.76
C GLU A 339 12.60 -15.94 -15.44
N TRP A 340 12.28 -14.64 -15.27
CA TRP A 340 13.29 -13.65 -14.95
C TRP A 340 13.91 -13.87 -13.56
N ILE A 341 13.12 -14.25 -12.56
CA ILE A 341 13.64 -14.60 -11.22
C ILE A 341 14.61 -15.78 -11.35
N GLU A 342 14.23 -16.86 -12.03
CA GLU A 342 15.10 -18.05 -12.21
C GLU A 342 16.39 -17.69 -12.96
N ARG A 343 16.32 -16.83 -13.95
CA ARG A 343 17.49 -16.34 -14.70
C ARG A 343 18.38 -15.45 -13.85
N PHE A 344 17.78 -14.55 -13.09
CA PHE A 344 18.49 -13.65 -12.19
C PHE A 344 19.21 -14.41 -11.08
N ASP A 345 18.56 -15.36 -10.44
CA ASP A 345 19.15 -16.17 -9.37
C ASP A 345 20.36 -16.97 -9.90
N LYS A 346 20.29 -17.48 -11.13
CA LYS A 346 21.45 -18.14 -11.79
C LYS A 346 22.58 -17.16 -12.10
N LEU A 347 22.25 -15.95 -12.59
CA LEU A 347 23.23 -14.91 -12.90
C LEU A 347 23.95 -14.44 -11.63
N MET A 348 23.20 -14.24 -10.54
CA MET A 348 23.69 -13.69 -9.26
C MET A 348 24.22 -14.76 -8.30
N ALA A 349 24.16 -16.04 -8.66
CA ALA A 349 24.83 -17.09 -7.88
C ALA A 349 26.33 -16.79 -7.80
N LEU A 350 26.76 -16.30 -6.63
CA LEU A 350 28.12 -15.89 -6.30
C LEU A 350 28.92 -17.09 -5.77
#